data_3f87c4c6709f4469c51d9d8bf3f75d03
#
_entry.id   3f87c4c6709f4469c51d9d8bf3f75d03
#
_cell.length_a   1.000
_cell.length_b   1.000
_cell.length_c   1.000
_cell.angle_alpha   90.00
_cell.angle_beta   90.00
_cell.angle_gamma   90.00
#
_symmetry.space_group_name_H-M   'P 1'
#
loop_
_entity.id
_entity.type
_entity.pdbx_description
1 polymer ?
#
loop_
_entity_poly.entity_id
_entity_poly.type
_entity_poly.pdbx_seq_one_letter_code
_entity_poly.pdbx_strand_id
1 'polypeptide(L)'
;MPWDGGTQRLPRLVGRTRAMEMVLTSRLVDAREALEIGLVNQVVEPDRVLRRSLDVASTIAGQGPIAARYLKEAVLKGLDMTLEQGLRLEADLNFLLQSTADRTEGIRSFLEKRKPEYKGE
;
A
#
# COMPACT_ATOMS: atom_id res chain seq x y z
N MET A 1 -12.80 -24.60 -1.02
CA MET A 1 -11.59 -23.95 -0.46
C MET A 1 -11.32 -22.71 -1.30
N PRO A 2 -11.01 -21.56 -0.68
CA PRO A 2 -10.69 -20.33 -1.43
C PRO A 2 -9.48 -20.54 -2.36
N TRP A 3 -9.57 -20.01 -3.58
CA TRP A 3 -8.50 -20.03 -4.60
C TRP A 3 -7.78 -18.68 -4.64
N ASP A 4 -6.82 -18.53 -5.54
CA ASP A 4 -6.09 -17.26 -5.83
C ASP A 4 -5.40 -16.61 -4.62
N GLY A 5 -4.93 -17.43 -3.69
CA GLY A 5 -4.22 -17.00 -2.49
C GLY A 5 -5.13 -16.51 -1.37
N GLY A 6 -6.43 -16.76 -1.41
CA GLY A 6 -7.35 -16.36 -0.34
C GLY A 6 -6.94 -16.87 1.04
N THR A 7 -6.46 -18.13 1.13
CA THR A 7 -5.94 -18.71 2.38
C THR A 7 -4.64 -18.06 2.88
N GLN A 8 -3.93 -17.32 2.04
CA GLN A 8 -2.66 -16.67 2.37
C GLN A 8 -2.83 -15.16 2.58
N ARG A 9 -3.59 -14.49 1.70
CA ARG A 9 -3.76 -13.03 1.73
C ARG A 9 -4.70 -12.59 2.85
N LEU A 10 -5.85 -13.26 3.00
CA LEU A 10 -6.84 -12.89 4.01
C LEU A 10 -6.26 -12.88 5.43
N PRO A 11 -5.59 -13.95 5.92
CA PRO A 11 -5.04 -13.94 7.28
C PRO A 11 -3.93 -12.91 7.51
N ARG A 12 -3.23 -12.49 6.46
CA ARG A 12 -2.24 -11.39 6.56
C ARG A 12 -2.89 -10.02 6.69
N LEU A 13 -4.13 -9.85 6.20
CA LEU A 13 -4.89 -8.60 6.31
C LEU A 13 -5.66 -8.50 7.63
N VAL A 14 -6.44 -9.52 7.98
CA VAL A 14 -7.41 -9.45 9.10
C VAL A 14 -6.98 -10.24 10.34
N GLY A 15 -5.83 -10.90 10.27
CA GLY A 15 -5.34 -11.80 11.30
C GLY A 15 -5.91 -13.22 11.18
N ARG A 16 -5.14 -14.19 11.72
CA ARG A 16 -5.41 -15.62 11.57
C ARG A 16 -6.77 -16.05 12.10
N THR A 17 -7.15 -15.57 13.28
CA THR A 17 -8.38 -16.00 13.95
C THR A 17 -9.63 -15.61 13.15
N ARG A 18 -9.71 -14.35 12.73
CA ARG A 18 -10.82 -13.85 11.92
C ARG A 18 -10.87 -14.53 10.55
N ALA A 19 -9.71 -14.69 9.91
CA ALA A 19 -9.64 -15.38 8.62
C ALA A 19 -10.13 -16.83 8.71
N MET A 20 -9.74 -17.57 9.74
CA MET A 20 -10.21 -18.93 9.98
C MET A 20 -11.73 -19.00 10.20
N GLU A 21 -12.28 -18.13 11.04
CA GLU A 21 -13.72 -18.03 11.23
C GLU A 21 -14.45 -17.76 9.92
N MET A 22 -14.05 -16.70 9.18
CA MET A 22 -14.68 -16.32 7.91
C MET A 22 -14.67 -17.46 6.89
N VAL A 23 -13.53 -18.15 6.74
CA VAL A 23 -13.37 -19.21 5.74
C VAL A 23 -14.11 -20.48 6.13
N LEU A 24 -14.05 -20.89 7.41
CA LEU A 24 -14.67 -22.14 7.87
C LEU A 24 -16.19 -22.04 7.99
N THR A 25 -16.71 -20.87 8.39
CA THR A 25 -18.15 -20.65 8.51
C THR A 25 -18.80 -20.17 7.20
N SER A 26 -17.98 -19.75 6.22
CA SER A 26 -18.46 -19.15 4.97
C SER A 26 -19.43 -17.97 5.20
N ARG A 27 -19.29 -17.26 6.33
CA ARG A 27 -20.15 -16.12 6.65
C ARG A 27 -19.86 -14.94 5.73
N LEU A 28 -20.87 -14.14 5.53
CA LEU A 28 -20.74 -12.86 4.84
C LEU A 28 -20.21 -11.80 5.80
N VAL A 29 -19.41 -10.89 5.26
CA VAL A 29 -18.86 -9.70 5.95
C VAL A 29 -19.42 -8.48 5.25
N ASP A 30 -20.10 -7.61 5.98
CA ASP A 30 -20.60 -6.35 5.44
C ASP A 30 -19.49 -5.29 5.33
N ALA A 31 -19.81 -4.17 4.68
CA ALA A 31 -18.83 -3.11 4.43
C ALA A 31 -18.31 -2.46 5.72
N ARG A 32 -19.16 -2.32 6.74
CA ARG A 32 -18.80 -1.73 8.03
C ARG A 32 -17.82 -2.64 8.78
N GLU A 33 -18.15 -3.91 8.88
CA GLU A 33 -17.26 -4.90 9.49
C GLU A 33 -15.93 -4.99 8.72
N ALA A 34 -15.97 -4.99 7.37
CA ALA A 34 -14.78 -5.02 6.55
C ALA A 34 -13.81 -3.84 6.85
N LEU A 35 -14.37 -2.65 7.13
CA LEU A 35 -13.58 -1.49 7.57
C LEU A 35 -13.03 -1.68 8.98
N GLU A 36 -13.85 -2.13 9.92
CA GLU A 36 -13.47 -2.34 11.33
C GLU A 36 -12.35 -3.38 11.50
N ILE A 37 -12.34 -4.43 10.66
CA ILE A 37 -11.31 -5.48 10.71
C ILE A 37 -10.09 -5.19 9.82
N GLY A 38 -10.05 -4.07 9.11
CA GLY A 38 -8.94 -3.68 8.23
C GLY A 38 -8.88 -4.43 6.89
N LEU A 39 -9.99 -5.06 6.47
CA LEU A 39 -10.07 -5.71 5.16
C LEU A 39 -10.13 -4.69 4.03
N VAL A 40 -10.75 -3.54 4.27
CA VAL A 40 -10.81 -2.41 3.35
C VAL A 40 -10.36 -1.13 4.06
N ASN A 41 -9.84 -0.17 3.30
CA ASN A 41 -9.33 1.10 3.83
C ASN A 41 -10.44 2.14 4.03
N GLN A 42 -11.52 2.07 3.25
CA GLN A 42 -12.61 3.04 3.28
C GLN A 42 -13.91 2.38 2.82
N VAL A 43 -15.01 2.92 3.31
CA VAL A 43 -16.36 2.60 2.86
C VAL A 43 -17.00 3.93 2.43
N VAL A 44 -17.61 3.93 1.27
CA VAL A 44 -18.31 5.09 0.68
C VAL A 44 -19.60 4.61 0.03
N GLU A 45 -20.51 5.54 -0.27
CA GLU A 45 -21.73 5.23 -1.02
C GLU A 45 -21.41 4.60 -2.38
N PRO A 46 -22.23 3.66 -2.88
CA PRO A 46 -21.94 2.90 -4.10
C PRO A 46 -21.65 3.77 -5.34
N ASP A 47 -22.36 4.88 -5.50
CA ASP A 47 -22.18 5.83 -6.60
C ASP A 47 -20.88 6.63 -6.50
N ARG A 48 -20.23 6.66 -5.34
CA ARG A 48 -18.98 7.40 -5.09
C ARG A 48 -17.72 6.54 -5.16
N VAL A 49 -17.85 5.22 -5.26
CA VAL A 49 -16.69 4.30 -5.22
C VAL A 49 -15.67 4.64 -6.30
N LEU A 50 -16.11 4.78 -7.56
CA LEU A 50 -15.21 5.08 -8.67
C LEU A 50 -14.50 6.42 -8.48
N ARG A 51 -15.26 7.47 -8.14
CA ARG A 51 -14.69 8.80 -7.92
C ARG A 51 -13.64 8.77 -6.81
N ARG A 52 -13.98 8.16 -5.66
CA ARG A 52 -13.06 8.08 -4.54
C ARG A 52 -11.79 7.28 -4.85
N SER A 53 -11.93 6.19 -5.62
CA SER A 53 -10.79 5.40 -6.08
C SER A 53 -9.87 6.21 -7.01
N LEU A 54 -10.44 7.00 -7.91
CA LEU A 54 -9.68 7.90 -8.79
C LEU A 54 -8.96 9.02 -8.02
N ASP A 55 -9.59 9.57 -6.97
CA ASP A 55 -8.96 10.56 -6.09
C ASP A 55 -7.72 9.99 -5.41
N VAL A 56 -7.83 8.76 -4.87
CA VAL A 56 -6.68 8.06 -4.25
C VAL A 56 -5.60 7.76 -5.31
N ALA A 57 -5.99 7.25 -6.47
CA ALA A 57 -5.06 6.95 -7.55
C ALA A 57 -4.31 8.22 -8.02
N SER A 58 -5.03 9.34 -8.15
CA SER A 58 -4.44 10.64 -8.52
C SER A 58 -3.46 11.14 -7.46
N THR A 59 -3.77 10.93 -6.17
CA THR A 59 -2.86 11.27 -5.07
C THR A 59 -1.56 10.46 -5.15
N ILE A 60 -1.68 9.15 -5.44
CA ILE A 60 -0.52 8.27 -5.62
C ILE A 60 0.28 8.66 -6.87
N ALA A 61 -0.40 8.94 -7.98
CA ALA A 61 0.23 9.36 -9.24
C ALA A 61 0.98 10.69 -9.12
N GLY A 62 0.63 11.53 -8.14
CA GLY A 62 1.35 12.76 -7.82
C GLY A 62 2.62 12.57 -7.00
N GLN A 63 2.96 11.34 -6.61
CA GLN A 63 4.21 11.03 -5.89
C GLN A 63 5.33 10.66 -6.86
N GLY A 64 6.60 10.72 -6.40
CA GLY A 64 7.74 10.27 -7.20
C GLY A 64 7.58 8.80 -7.61
N PRO A 65 7.58 8.47 -8.92
CA PRO A 65 7.24 7.12 -9.39
C PRO A 65 8.19 6.04 -8.88
N ILE A 66 9.48 6.34 -8.81
CA ILE A 66 10.50 5.40 -8.30
C ILE A 66 10.29 5.18 -6.80
N ALA A 67 10.06 6.26 -6.04
CA ALA A 67 9.80 6.19 -4.61
C ALA A 67 8.54 5.37 -4.30
N ALA A 68 7.44 5.59 -5.03
CA ALA A 68 6.21 4.83 -4.88
C ALA A 68 6.39 3.34 -5.18
N ARG A 69 7.19 3.00 -6.21
CA ARG A 69 7.54 1.62 -6.56
C ARG A 69 8.35 0.95 -5.45
N TYR A 70 9.39 1.62 -4.95
CA TYR A 70 10.26 1.07 -3.90
C TYR A 70 9.54 0.94 -2.57
N LEU A 71 8.70 1.92 -2.19
CA LEU A 71 7.84 1.83 -1.00
C LEU A 71 6.93 0.59 -1.07
N LYS A 72 6.27 0.40 -2.21
CA LYS A 72 5.41 -0.78 -2.42
C LYS A 72 6.22 -2.08 -2.34
N GLU A 73 7.42 -2.11 -2.91
CA GLU A 73 8.31 -3.28 -2.85
C GLU A 73 8.74 -3.58 -1.42
N ALA A 74 9.19 -2.58 -0.67
CA ALA A 74 9.62 -2.72 0.72
C ALA A 74 8.50 -3.28 1.61
N VAL A 75 7.28 -2.73 1.48
CA VAL A 75 6.14 -3.21 2.27
C VAL A 75 5.75 -4.64 1.89
N LEU A 76 5.59 -4.94 0.59
CA LEU A 76 5.11 -6.26 0.15
C LEU A 76 6.12 -7.37 0.43
N LYS A 77 7.40 -7.14 0.18
CA LYS A 77 8.44 -8.13 0.43
C LYS A 77 8.84 -8.21 1.89
N GLY A 78 8.89 -7.08 2.58
CA GLY A 78 9.28 -7.00 3.98
C GLY A 78 8.37 -7.80 4.91
N LEU A 79 7.07 -7.90 4.60
CA LEU A 79 6.12 -8.69 5.39
C LEU A 79 6.38 -10.22 5.33
N ASP A 80 7.11 -10.70 4.34
CA ASP A 80 7.49 -12.11 4.20
C ASP A 80 8.93 -12.39 4.66
N MET A 81 9.61 -11.39 5.24
CA MET A 81 10.98 -11.45 5.74
C MET A 81 11.03 -11.34 7.27
N THR A 82 12.19 -11.61 7.87
CA THR A 82 12.45 -11.19 9.24
C THR A 82 12.54 -9.66 9.31
N LEU A 83 12.26 -9.08 10.48
CA LEU A 83 12.36 -7.61 10.65
C LEU A 83 13.73 -7.08 10.23
N GLU A 84 14.81 -7.79 10.60
CA GLU A 84 16.17 -7.38 10.23
C GLU A 84 16.38 -7.36 8.71
N GLN A 85 15.91 -8.38 8.01
CA GLN A 85 15.98 -8.45 6.55
C GLN A 85 15.13 -7.35 5.88
N GLY A 86 13.92 -7.10 6.42
CA GLY A 86 13.05 -6.03 5.94
C GLY A 86 13.69 -4.64 6.10
N LEU A 87 14.32 -4.38 7.25
CA LEU A 87 15.04 -3.12 7.50
C LEU A 87 16.25 -2.95 6.57
N ARG A 88 16.96 -4.03 6.25
CA ARG A 88 18.05 -3.99 5.25
C ARG A 88 17.52 -3.68 3.85
N LEU A 89 16.44 -4.35 3.42
CA LEU A 89 15.80 -4.06 2.14
C LEU A 89 15.35 -2.59 2.06
N GLU A 90 14.75 -2.06 3.12
CA GLU A 90 14.34 -0.64 3.20
C GLU A 90 15.55 0.29 3.04
N ALA A 91 16.66 0.00 3.73
CA ALA A 91 17.89 0.79 3.63
C ALA A 91 18.48 0.76 2.22
N ASP A 92 18.52 -0.41 1.57
CA ASP A 92 19.02 -0.58 0.20
C ASP A 92 18.16 0.20 -0.80
N LEU A 93 16.83 0.09 -0.71
CA LEU A 93 15.91 0.83 -1.58
C LEU A 93 16.00 2.34 -1.35
N ASN A 94 16.16 2.78 -0.09
CA ASN A 94 16.40 4.19 0.24
C ASN A 94 17.72 4.68 -0.33
N PHE A 95 18.77 3.87 -0.25
CA PHE A 95 20.07 4.23 -0.85
C PHE A 95 19.94 4.42 -2.36
N LEU A 96 19.25 3.53 -3.06
CA LEU A 96 19.01 3.66 -4.50
C LEU A 96 18.23 4.93 -4.86
N LEU A 97 17.29 5.37 -4.00
CA LEU A 97 16.56 6.64 -4.20
C LEU A 97 17.48 7.87 -4.14
N GLN A 98 18.63 7.80 -3.42
CA GLN A 98 19.52 8.94 -3.27
C GLN A 98 20.07 9.44 -4.62
N SER A 99 20.21 8.55 -5.60
CA SER A 99 20.75 8.86 -6.94
C SER A 99 19.72 9.37 -7.94
N THR A 100 18.43 9.41 -7.56
CA THR A 100 17.36 9.80 -8.50
C THR A 100 17.22 11.33 -8.63
N ALA A 101 16.90 11.79 -9.83
CA ALA A 101 16.58 13.19 -10.08
C ALA A 101 15.30 13.62 -9.34
N ASP A 102 14.32 12.73 -9.25
CA ASP A 102 13.07 12.97 -8.54
C ASP A 102 13.28 13.25 -7.04
N ARG A 103 14.28 12.62 -6.39
CA ARG A 103 14.64 12.95 -5.01
C ARG A 103 15.16 14.38 -4.88
N THR A 104 16.03 14.79 -5.79
CA THR A 104 16.56 16.15 -5.82
C THR A 104 15.44 17.17 -6.04
N GLU A 105 14.55 16.89 -6.97
CA GLU A 105 13.36 17.69 -7.22
C GLU A 105 12.43 17.75 -5.99
N GLY A 106 12.20 16.64 -5.33
CA GLY A 106 11.39 16.59 -4.11
C GLY A 106 11.94 17.48 -2.99
N ILE A 107 13.26 17.47 -2.75
CA ILE A 107 13.90 18.34 -1.76
C ILE A 107 13.82 19.80 -2.19
N ARG A 108 14.12 20.09 -3.45
CA ARG A 108 14.09 21.45 -3.99
C ARG A 108 12.68 22.05 -3.89
N SER A 109 11.67 21.33 -4.37
CA SER A 109 10.28 21.78 -4.35
C SER A 109 9.76 22.03 -2.92
N PHE A 110 10.18 21.18 -1.96
CA PHE A 110 9.85 21.38 -0.55
C PHE A 110 10.45 22.69 0.01
N LEU A 111 11.73 22.95 -0.26
CA LEU A 111 12.39 24.18 0.17
C LEU A 111 11.78 25.44 -0.48
N GLU A 112 11.42 25.33 -1.76
CA GLU A 112 10.80 26.41 -2.55
C GLU A 112 9.29 26.55 -2.30
N LYS A 113 8.68 25.67 -1.49
CA LYS A 113 7.23 25.63 -1.19
C LYS A 113 6.35 25.56 -2.45
N ARG A 114 6.77 24.83 -3.44
CA ARG A 114 6.02 24.58 -4.68
C ARG A 114 5.69 23.09 -4.84
N LYS A 115 4.82 22.79 -5.79
CA LYS A 115 4.55 21.39 -6.15
C LYS A 115 5.76 20.80 -6.88
N PRO A 116 6.15 19.54 -6.58
CA PRO A 116 7.21 18.85 -7.31
C PRO A 116 6.74 18.44 -8.72
N GLU A 117 7.71 18.35 -9.64
CA GLU A 117 7.51 17.83 -11.00
C GLU A 117 8.36 16.57 -11.17
N TYR A 118 7.81 15.43 -10.79
CA TYR A 118 8.50 14.15 -10.87
C TYR A 118 8.49 13.60 -12.30
N LYS A 119 9.63 13.03 -12.74
CA LYS A 119 9.80 12.47 -14.08
C LYS A 119 10.04 10.95 -14.08
N GLY A 120 10.29 10.37 -12.93
CA GLY A 120 10.62 8.95 -12.81
C GLY A 120 12.07 8.62 -13.15
N GLU A 121 12.98 9.55 -12.92
CA GLU A 121 14.41 9.44 -13.25
C GLU A 121 15.31 9.56 -12.01
#